data_b844c05ef4fe4b47713a082b220cb55a
#
_entry.id   b844c05ef4fe4b47713a082b220cb55a
#
_cell.length_a   1.000
_cell.length_b   1.000
_cell.length_c   1.000
_cell.angle_alpha   90.00
_cell.angle_beta   90.00
_cell.angle_gamma   90.00
#
_symmetry.space_group_name_H-M   'P 1'
#
loop_
_entity.id
_entity.type
_entity.pdbx_description
1 polymer ?
#
loop_
_entity_poly.entity_id
_entity_poly.type
_entity_poly.pdbx_seq_one_letter_code
_entity_poly.pdbx_strand_id
1 'polypeptide(L)'
;MSKLTGKVAVVTGASKGIGAAIAKSLAAEGASVVVNYASSKAGADAVVAAITAAGGKAVAVPGGVSKAAEAQGIIEAAIKNYGRLDILVNNSGVYEYTPLEAITEEHFHRHFNINVLGLLLATQAAVKYLGEGGSIINMGSVASRITSPNSAVYSGTKAAVDAITIVLSRELGPKKIRVNTLSPGIVETEGTHSCGFIGSEFEKAALAQTPLGRIGQPSDIASIAVFLASEDSAWLTGERLLASGGFR
;
A
#
# COMPACT_ATOMS: atom_id res chain seq x y z
N MET A 1 -10.18 -22.59 -4.60
CA MET A 1 -8.90 -22.82 -3.90
C MET A 1 -8.34 -21.47 -3.52
N SER A 2 -7.79 -21.33 -2.32
CA SER A 2 -7.16 -20.08 -1.87
C SER A 2 -5.91 -19.79 -2.71
N LYS A 3 -5.81 -18.59 -3.28
CA LYS A 3 -4.78 -18.20 -4.26
C LYS A 3 -3.39 -18.02 -3.67
N LEU A 4 -3.29 -17.83 -2.35
CA LEU A 4 -2.05 -17.47 -1.64
C LEU A 4 -1.67 -18.46 -0.53
N THR A 5 -2.20 -19.69 -0.61
CA THR A 5 -1.87 -20.73 0.38
C THR A 5 -0.37 -20.95 0.49
N GLY A 6 0.16 -20.86 1.72
CA GLY A 6 1.59 -21.03 2.02
C GLY A 6 2.47 -19.83 1.67
N LYS A 7 1.92 -18.73 1.14
CA LYS A 7 2.63 -17.48 0.92
C LYS A 7 2.70 -16.65 2.20
N VAL A 8 3.70 -15.78 2.28
CA VAL A 8 3.89 -14.85 3.38
C VAL A 8 3.92 -13.42 2.83
N ALA A 9 3.10 -12.55 3.42
CA ALA A 9 2.97 -11.16 3.03
C ALA A 9 3.39 -10.19 4.15
N VAL A 10 4.06 -9.12 3.79
CA VAL A 10 4.24 -7.93 4.64
C VAL A 10 3.38 -6.80 4.07
N VAL A 11 2.52 -6.21 4.90
CA VAL A 11 1.74 -5.02 4.54
C VAL A 11 2.14 -3.88 5.46
N THR A 12 2.79 -2.84 4.91
CA THR A 12 3.21 -1.68 5.69
C THR A 12 2.02 -0.73 5.92
N GLY A 13 1.96 -0.11 7.13
CA GLY A 13 0.85 0.79 7.47
C GLY A 13 -0.52 0.11 7.47
N ALA A 14 -0.61 -1.12 7.96
CA ALA A 14 -1.79 -1.99 7.86
C ALA A 14 -2.74 -1.93 9.07
N SER A 15 -2.59 -0.94 9.95
CA SER A 15 -3.43 -0.82 11.16
C SER A 15 -4.85 -0.30 10.90
N LYS A 16 -5.13 0.27 9.72
CA LYS A 16 -6.44 0.83 9.34
C LYS A 16 -6.57 0.99 7.82
N GLY A 17 -7.76 1.37 7.36
CA GLY A 17 -8.04 1.76 5.97
C GLY A 17 -7.69 0.69 4.94
N ILE A 18 -7.10 1.12 3.83
CA ILE A 18 -6.74 0.25 2.70
C ILE A 18 -5.76 -0.85 3.12
N GLY A 19 -4.72 -0.50 3.90
CA GLY A 19 -3.73 -1.49 4.35
C GLY A 19 -4.33 -2.60 5.20
N ALA A 20 -5.26 -2.27 6.10
CA ALA A 20 -5.98 -3.26 6.91
C ALA A 20 -6.86 -4.18 6.06
N ALA A 21 -7.56 -3.62 5.05
CA ALA A 21 -8.37 -4.41 4.13
C ALA A 21 -7.49 -5.35 3.29
N ILE A 22 -6.36 -4.86 2.78
CA ILE A 22 -5.40 -5.69 2.02
C ILE A 22 -4.88 -6.83 2.91
N ALA A 23 -4.45 -6.54 4.14
CA ALA A 23 -3.95 -7.56 5.07
C ALA A 23 -4.98 -8.67 5.33
N LYS A 24 -6.25 -8.28 5.58
CA LYS A 24 -7.36 -9.22 5.79
C LYS A 24 -7.64 -10.05 4.53
N SER A 25 -7.65 -9.42 3.35
CA SER A 25 -7.94 -10.14 2.09
C SER A 25 -6.82 -11.09 1.69
N LEU A 26 -5.53 -10.72 1.87
CA LEU A 26 -4.42 -11.64 1.65
C LEU A 26 -4.49 -12.85 2.59
N ALA A 27 -4.85 -12.62 3.85
CA ALA A 27 -5.02 -13.71 4.83
C ALA A 27 -6.21 -14.63 4.49
N ALA A 28 -7.32 -14.08 4.03
CA ALA A 28 -8.49 -14.84 3.58
C ALA A 28 -8.16 -15.75 2.38
N GLU A 29 -7.20 -15.35 1.55
CA GLU A 29 -6.65 -16.15 0.44
C GLU A 29 -5.51 -17.09 0.87
N GLY A 30 -5.29 -17.26 2.18
CA GLY A 30 -4.38 -18.27 2.74
C GLY A 30 -2.95 -17.80 2.99
N ALA A 31 -2.64 -16.51 2.83
CA ALA A 31 -1.34 -15.97 3.19
C ALA A 31 -1.18 -15.81 4.72
N SER A 32 0.04 -16.00 5.23
CA SER A 32 0.42 -15.51 6.56
C SER A 32 0.85 -14.05 6.45
N VAL A 33 0.36 -13.16 7.33
CA VAL A 33 0.50 -11.72 7.14
C VAL A 33 1.21 -11.03 8.30
N VAL A 34 2.22 -10.25 7.99
CA VAL A 34 2.80 -9.24 8.89
C VAL A 34 2.01 -7.94 8.72
N VAL A 35 1.30 -7.55 9.77
CA VAL A 35 0.52 -6.31 9.88
C VAL A 35 1.41 -5.25 10.51
N ASN A 36 2.08 -4.43 9.69
CA ASN A 36 2.94 -3.38 10.22
C ASN A 36 2.14 -2.13 10.60
N TYR A 37 2.58 -1.47 11.67
CA TYR A 37 2.06 -0.19 12.12
C TYR A 37 3.19 0.72 12.64
N ALA A 38 3.03 2.03 12.48
CA ALA A 38 3.96 3.01 13.04
C ALA A 38 3.52 3.49 14.44
N SER A 39 2.23 3.82 14.63
CA SER A 39 1.72 4.43 15.86
C SER A 39 0.48 3.72 16.43
N SER A 40 -0.39 3.15 15.59
CA SER A 40 -1.65 2.57 16.06
C SER A 40 -1.52 1.07 16.34
N LYS A 41 -0.98 0.73 17.53
CA LYS A 41 -0.91 -0.66 18.00
C LYS A 41 -2.29 -1.29 18.10
N ALA A 42 -3.24 -0.61 18.73
CA ALA A 42 -4.60 -1.12 18.91
C ALA A 42 -5.29 -1.44 17.56
N GLY A 43 -5.09 -0.58 16.54
CA GLY A 43 -5.60 -0.85 15.20
C GLY A 43 -4.97 -2.09 14.56
N ALA A 44 -3.65 -2.27 14.69
CA ALA A 44 -2.97 -3.46 14.18
C ALA A 44 -3.41 -4.73 14.92
N ASP A 45 -3.55 -4.68 16.24
CA ASP A 45 -4.04 -5.81 17.05
C ASP A 45 -5.47 -6.20 16.65
N ALA A 46 -6.34 -5.22 16.38
CA ALA A 46 -7.70 -5.47 15.89
C ALA A 46 -7.70 -6.15 14.50
N VAL A 47 -6.78 -5.77 13.60
CA VAL A 47 -6.63 -6.43 12.30
C VAL A 47 -6.15 -7.87 12.47
N VAL A 48 -5.15 -8.10 13.33
CA VAL A 48 -4.65 -9.44 13.64
C VAL A 48 -5.74 -10.31 14.25
N ALA A 49 -6.50 -9.77 15.22
CA ALA A 49 -7.61 -10.50 15.85
C ALA A 49 -8.68 -10.91 14.82
N ALA A 50 -9.05 -10.00 13.90
CA ALA A 50 -10.01 -10.29 12.84
C ALA A 50 -9.52 -11.38 11.89
N ILE A 51 -8.23 -11.35 11.50
CA ILE A 51 -7.61 -12.38 10.65
C ILE A 51 -7.62 -13.74 11.37
N THR A 52 -7.23 -13.76 12.65
CA THR A 52 -7.15 -15.00 13.44
C THR A 52 -8.55 -15.59 13.70
N ALA A 53 -9.53 -14.75 13.99
CA ALA A 53 -10.93 -15.18 14.16
C ALA A 53 -11.51 -15.81 12.88
N ALA A 54 -11.03 -15.39 11.70
CA ALA A 54 -11.37 -15.98 10.41
C ALA A 54 -10.53 -17.23 10.04
N GLY A 55 -9.68 -17.73 10.96
CA GLY A 55 -8.81 -18.90 10.75
C GLY A 55 -7.50 -18.61 10.02
N GLY A 56 -7.19 -17.35 9.73
CA GLY A 56 -5.94 -16.92 9.11
C GLY A 56 -4.78 -16.77 10.10
N LYS A 57 -3.60 -16.42 9.60
CA LYS A 57 -2.38 -16.21 10.40
C LYS A 57 -1.88 -14.78 10.21
N ALA A 58 -1.72 -14.04 11.30
CA ALA A 58 -1.14 -12.70 11.26
C ALA A 58 -0.37 -12.36 12.53
N VAL A 59 0.56 -11.40 12.43
CA VAL A 59 1.29 -10.83 13.55
C VAL A 59 1.39 -9.31 13.37
N ALA A 60 1.18 -8.57 14.47
CA ALA A 60 1.37 -7.11 14.48
C ALA A 60 2.83 -6.77 14.74
N VAL A 61 3.42 -5.89 13.92
CA VAL A 61 4.83 -5.51 14.01
C VAL A 61 4.98 -4.00 14.00
N PRO A 62 5.58 -3.39 15.05
CA PRO A 62 5.86 -1.97 15.07
C PRO A 62 7.01 -1.60 14.13
N GLY A 63 7.04 -0.35 13.66
CA GLY A 63 8.16 0.24 12.95
C GLY A 63 7.72 1.26 11.89
N GLY A 64 8.50 2.34 11.78
CA GLY A 64 8.34 3.35 10.75
C GLY A 64 9.21 3.03 9.53
N VAL A 65 8.59 3.05 8.35
CA VAL A 65 9.30 2.69 7.10
C VAL A 65 10.40 3.68 6.71
N SER A 66 10.36 4.91 7.19
CA SER A 66 11.32 5.97 6.84
C SER A 66 12.69 5.84 7.50
N LYS A 67 12.88 4.83 8.36
CA LYS A 67 14.16 4.53 9.01
C LYS A 67 14.65 3.14 8.61
N ALA A 68 15.85 3.04 8.09
CA ALA A 68 16.39 1.80 7.52
C ALA A 68 16.34 0.60 8.48
N ALA A 69 16.76 0.79 9.75
CA ALA A 69 16.74 -0.28 10.73
C ALA A 69 15.32 -0.75 11.07
N GLU A 70 14.35 0.19 11.15
CA GLU A 70 12.95 -0.16 11.42
C GLU A 70 12.33 -0.87 10.20
N ALA A 71 12.57 -0.36 8.98
CA ALA A 71 12.12 -1.01 7.74
C ALA A 71 12.68 -2.43 7.59
N GLN A 72 13.95 -2.63 7.93
CA GLN A 72 14.57 -3.96 7.95
C GLN A 72 13.90 -4.87 8.98
N GLY A 73 13.68 -4.40 10.22
CA GLY A 73 13.02 -5.18 11.28
C GLY A 73 11.58 -5.61 10.92
N ILE A 74 10.84 -4.76 10.18
CA ILE A 74 9.50 -5.12 9.67
C ILE A 74 9.58 -6.33 8.73
N ILE A 75 10.55 -6.33 7.81
CA ILE A 75 10.74 -7.43 6.85
C ILE A 75 11.24 -8.70 7.54
N GLU A 76 12.22 -8.57 8.44
CA GLU A 76 12.78 -9.70 9.18
C GLU A 76 11.74 -10.40 10.08
N ALA A 77 10.71 -9.67 10.50
CA ALA A 77 9.59 -10.26 11.22
C ALA A 77 8.85 -11.34 10.41
N ALA A 78 8.75 -11.21 9.08
CA ALA A 78 8.18 -12.25 8.23
C ALA A 78 9.03 -13.52 8.27
N ILE A 79 10.35 -13.37 8.18
CA ILE A 79 11.29 -14.50 8.24
C ILE A 79 11.26 -15.17 9.62
N LYS A 80 11.29 -14.37 10.68
CA LYS A 80 11.25 -14.85 12.05
C LYS A 80 9.99 -15.64 12.39
N ASN A 81 8.82 -15.17 11.94
CA ASN A 81 7.54 -15.78 12.30
C ASN A 81 7.09 -16.86 11.31
N TYR A 82 7.48 -16.77 10.02
CA TYR A 82 6.93 -17.61 8.96
C TYR A 82 7.99 -18.25 8.04
N GLY A 83 9.27 -17.94 8.22
CA GLY A 83 10.40 -18.59 7.52
C GLY A 83 10.63 -18.10 6.08
N ARG A 84 9.78 -17.22 5.52
CA ARG A 84 9.87 -16.75 4.12
C ARG A 84 9.22 -15.40 3.92
N LEU A 85 9.42 -14.82 2.74
CA LEU A 85 8.69 -13.66 2.25
C LEU A 85 8.37 -13.85 0.76
N ASP A 86 7.11 -13.64 0.37
CA ASP A 86 6.64 -13.77 -1.01
C ASP A 86 6.03 -12.46 -1.54
N ILE A 87 5.41 -11.67 -0.66
CA ILE A 87 4.62 -10.50 -1.03
C ILE A 87 5.01 -9.32 -0.15
N LEU A 88 5.36 -8.20 -0.76
CA LEU A 88 5.51 -6.91 -0.08
C LEU A 88 4.47 -5.93 -0.59
N VAL A 89 3.66 -5.39 0.31
CA VAL A 89 2.75 -4.27 0.01
C VAL A 89 3.28 -3.01 0.70
N ASN A 90 3.86 -2.12 -0.08
CA ASN A 90 4.30 -0.79 0.34
C ASN A 90 3.08 0.14 0.41
N ASN A 91 2.32 0.05 1.52
CA ASN A 91 1.10 0.83 1.71
C ASN A 91 1.29 2.03 2.65
N SER A 92 2.31 2.03 3.51
CA SER A 92 2.58 3.19 4.38
C SER A 92 2.66 4.48 3.58
N GLY A 93 1.91 5.49 4.01
CA GLY A 93 1.93 6.79 3.35
C GLY A 93 1.17 7.84 4.14
N VAL A 94 1.52 9.08 3.88
CA VAL A 94 0.84 10.27 4.39
C VAL A 94 0.36 11.10 3.21
N TYR A 95 -0.73 11.84 3.44
CA TYR A 95 -1.29 12.78 2.48
C TYR A 95 -1.76 14.02 3.23
N GLU A 96 -1.29 15.16 2.79
CA GLU A 96 -1.70 16.48 3.29
C GLU A 96 -1.76 17.41 2.10
N TYR A 97 -2.77 18.26 2.08
CA TYR A 97 -2.97 19.28 1.07
C TYR A 97 -2.53 20.61 1.65
N THR A 98 -1.52 21.21 1.03
CA THR A 98 -0.88 22.43 1.54
C THR A 98 -0.69 23.41 0.40
N PRO A 99 -1.22 24.66 0.52
CA PRO A 99 -1.00 25.72 -0.48
C PRO A 99 0.51 25.96 -0.71
N LEU A 100 0.87 26.38 -1.93
CA LEU A 100 2.27 26.55 -2.32
C LEU A 100 3.07 27.41 -1.34
N GLU A 101 2.48 28.51 -0.89
CA GLU A 101 3.08 29.46 0.03
C GLU A 101 3.28 28.94 1.47
N ALA A 102 2.59 27.86 1.82
CA ALA A 102 2.67 27.22 3.13
C ALA A 102 3.50 25.94 3.15
N ILE A 103 4.10 25.54 2.01
CA ILE A 103 4.97 24.38 1.96
C ILE A 103 6.26 24.68 2.72
N THR A 104 6.62 23.83 3.68
CA THR A 104 7.86 23.88 4.43
C THR A 104 8.77 22.70 4.09
N GLU A 105 10.07 22.81 4.38
CA GLU A 105 11.03 21.69 4.27
C GLU A 105 10.56 20.49 5.10
N GLU A 106 10.05 20.72 6.31
CA GLU A 106 9.53 19.65 7.17
C GLU A 106 8.37 18.92 6.52
N HIS A 107 7.38 19.67 5.97
CA HIS A 107 6.25 19.09 5.24
C HIS A 107 6.73 18.26 4.05
N PHE A 108 7.67 18.79 3.24
CA PHE A 108 8.27 18.09 2.11
C PHE A 108 8.99 16.81 2.54
N HIS A 109 9.91 16.92 3.49
CA HIS A 109 10.69 15.78 3.97
C HIS A 109 9.83 14.70 4.61
N ARG A 110 8.80 15.08 5.38
CA ARG A 110 7.87 14.12 5.96
C ARG A 110 7.20 13.26 4.87
N HIS A 111 6.70 13.89 3.81
CA HIS A 111 6.05 13.19 2.69
C HIS A 111 7.03 12.31 1.93
N PHE A 112 8.15 12.84 1.51
CA PHE A 112 9.13 12.07 0.73
C PHE A 112 9.79 10.97 1.55
N ASN A 113 10.09 11.19 2.82
CA ASN A 113 10.69 10.18 3.69
C ASN A 113 9.75 8.99 3.93
N ILE A 114 8.44 9.23 4.07
CA ILE A 114 7.49 8.14 4.31
C ILE A 114 7.07 7.50 2.98
N ASN A 115 6.62 8.29 2.00
CA ASN A 115 5.98 7.77 0.80
C ASN A 115 6.97 7.24 -0.24
N VAL A 116 8.21 7.75 -0.25
CA VAL A 116 9.21 7.43 -1.27
C VAL A 116 10.40 6.69 -0.66
N LEU A 117 11.13 7.31 0.28
CA LEU A 117 12.28 6.65 0.91
C LEU A 117 11.85 5.39 1.65
N GLY A 118 10.73 5.44 2.38
CA GLY A 118 10.21 4.28 3.12
C GLY A 118 9.87 3.10 2.23
N LEU A 119 9.28 3.35 1.06
CA LEU A 119 9.04 2.32 0.04
C LEU A 119 10.36 1.69 -0.42
N LEU A 120 11.37 2.51 -0.72
CA LEU A 120 12.68 2.02 -1.17
C LEU A 120 13.39 1.20 -0.09
N LEU A 121 13.39 1.67 1.16
CA LEU A 121 14.03 0.96 2.28
C LEU A 121 13.36 -0.39 2.58
N ALA A 122 12.03 -0.43 2.59
CA ALA A 122 11.29 -1.67 2.77
C ALA A 122 11.54 -2.65 1.59
N THR A 123 11.55 -2.14 0.36
CA THR A 123 11.86 -2.95 -0.84
C THR A 123 13.30 -3.46 -0.79
N GLN A 124 14.29 -2.61 -0.45
CA GLN A 124 15.69 -3.00 -0.31
C GLN A 124 15.88 -4.11 0.71
N ALA A 125 15.17 -4.06 1.83
CA ALA A 125 15.19 -5.12 2.83
C ALA A 125 14.52 -6.40 2.29
N ALA A 126 13.38 -6.27 1.62
CA ALA A 126 12.56 -7.40 1.14
C ALA A 126 13.25 -8.22 0.04
N VAL A 127 13.97 -7.57 -0.90
CA VAL A 127 14.62 -8.27 -2.03
C VAL A 127 15.74 -9.23 -1.61
N LYS A 128 16.18 -9.17 -0.36
CA LYS A 128 17.12 -10.15 0.22
C LYS A 128 16.46 -11.50 0.49
N TYR A 129 15.13 -11.51 0.63
CA TYR A 129 14.34 -12.68 1.04
C TYR A 129 13.29 -13.08 0.00
N LEU A 130 12.90 -12.18 -0.89
CA LEU A 130 12.00 -12.48 -2.00
C LEU A 130 12.71 -13.40 -3.00
N GLY A 131 12.05 -14.52 -3.31
CA GLY A 131 12.49 -15.47 -4.33
C GLY A 131 11.73 -15.30 -5.65
N GLU A 132 11.95 -16.27 -6.55
CA GLU A 132 11.19 -16.39 -7.81
C GLU A 132 9.68 -16.44 -7.54
N GLY A 133 8.91 -15.68 -8.32
CA GLY A 133 7.47 -15.50 -8.15
C GLY A 133 7.09 -14.46 -7.10
N GLY A 134 8.07 -13.77 -6.51
CA GLY A 134 7.82 -12.68 -5.56
C GLY A 134 7.02 -11.53 -6.17
N SER A 135 6.18 -10.89 -5.35
CA SER A 135 5.35 -9.74 -5.77
C SER A 135 5.54 -8.54 -4.86
N ILE A 136 5.86 -7.40 -5.44
CA ILE A 136 5.92 -6.10 -4.76
C ILE A 136 4.78 -5.23 -5.30
N ILE A 137 3.93 -4.75 -4.40
CA ILE A 137 2.80 -3.88 -4.71
C ILE A 137 3.04 -2.53 -4.05
N ASN A 138 3.23 -1.50 -4.86
CA ASN A 138 3.43 -0.14 -4.40
C ASN A 138 2.11 0.63 -4.44
N MET A 139 1.70 1.22 -3.30
CA MET A 139 0.48 2.01 -3.28
C MET A 139 0.72 3.40 -3.88
N GLY A 140 0.25 3.55 -5.11
CA GLY A 140 0.19 4.82 -5.83
C GLY A 140 -1.00 5.68 -5.41
N SER A 141 -1.46 6.48 -6.34
CA SER A 141 -2.71 7.26 -6.27
C SER A 141 -3.05 7.79 -7.65
N VAL A 142 -4.32 8.04 -7.93
CA VAL A 142 -4.73 8.86 -9.09
C VAL A 142 -4.08 10.23 -9.07
N ALA A 143 -3.75 10.75 -7.88
CA ALA A 143 -3.10 12.05 -7.69
C ALA A 143 -1.72 12.18 -8.36
N SER A 144 -1.09 11.08 -8.80
CA SER A 144 0.14 11.15 -9.60
C SER A 144 -0.09 11.75 -11.00
N ARG A 145 -1.32 11.79 -11.48
CA ARG A 145 -1.69 12.34 -12.80
C ARG A 145 -2.89 13.29 -12.76
N ILE A 146 -3.89 12.99 -11.92
CA ILE A 146 -5.04 13.83 -11.70
C ILE A 146 -4.75 14.68 -10.48
N THR A 147 -4.08 15.80 -10.72
CA THR A 147 -3.63 16.68 -9.64
C THR A 147 -4.72 17.66 -9.23
N SER A 148 -4.79 17.92 -7.95
CA SER A 148 -5.66 18.95 -7.37
C SER A 148 -4.82 20.11 -6.85
N PRO A 149 -5.34 21.34 -6.78
CA PRO A 149 -4.68 22.42 -6.06
C PRO A 149 -4.25 21.97 -4.66
N ASN A 150 -3.16 22.51 -4.16
CA ASN A 150 -2.57 22.23 -2.84
C ASN A 150 -1.98 20.82 -2.68
N SER A 151 -1.92 19.98 -3.74
CA SER A 151 -1.39 18.61 -3.64
C SER A 151 0.05 18.44 -4.15
N ALA A 152 0.78 19.54 -4.41
CA ALA A 152 2.07 19.49 -5.11
C ALA A 152 3.05 18.46 -4.52
N VAL A 153 3.26 18.48 -3.20
CA VAL A 153 4.18 17.56 -2.52
C VAL A 153 3.65 16.13 -2.57
N TYR A 154 2.39 15.93 -2.21
CA TYR A 154 1.77 14.60 -2.23
C TYR A 154 1.76 13.98 -3.64
N SER A 155 1.28 14.72 -4.64
CA SER A 155 1.25 14.28 -6.04
C SER A 155 2.66 13.97 -6.56
N GLY A 156 3.66 14.79 -6.19
CA GLY A 156 5.06 14.54 -6.48
C GLY A 156 5.55 13.19 -5.91
N THR A 157 5.19 12.86 -4.66
CA THR A 157 5.56 11.55 -4.09
C THR A 157 4.92 10.39 -4.85
N LYS A 158 3.66 10.53 -5.27
CA LYS A 158 2.95 9.46 -5.99
C LYS A 158 3.43 9.30 -7.43
N ALA A 159 3.83 10.38 -8.08
CA ALA A 159 4.51 10.33 -9.37
C ALA A 159 5.89 9.65 -9.26
N ALA A 160 6.64 9.93 -8.18
CA ALA A 160 7.89 9.24 -7.89
C ALA A 160 7.69 7.73 -7.70
N VAL A 161 6.63 7.31 -7.00
CA VAL A 161 6.28 5.88 -6.82
C VAL A 161 6.03 5.20 -8.18
N ASP A 162 5.30 5.86 -9.09
CA ASP A 162 5.04 5.32 -10.43
C ASP A 162 6.36 5.11 -11.20
N ALA A 163 7.26 6.09 -11.20
CA ALA A 163 8.55 6.01 -11.86
C ALA A 163 9.47 4.93 -11.24
N ILE A 164 9.56 4.89 -9.92
CA ILE A 164 10.34 3.90 -9.16
C ILE A 164 9.84 2.48 -9.48
N THR A 165 8.54 2.27 -9.56
CA THR A 165 7.96 0.97 -9.90
C THR A 165 8.45 0.45 -11.24
N ILE A 166 8.52 1.31 -12.27
CA ILE A 166 9.03 0.94 -13.59
C ILE A 166 10.51 0.57 -13.52
N VAL A 167 11.32 1.33 -12.80
CA VAL A 167 12.74 1.04 -12.63
C VAL A 167 12.94 -0.31 -11.93
N LEU A 168 12.29 -0.48 -10.77
CA LEU A 168 12.41 -1.71 -9.98
C LEU A 168 11.89 -2.95 -10.72
N SER A 169 10.86 -2.82 -11.57
CA SER A 169 10.39 -3.93 -12.38
C SER A 169 11.44 -4.46 -13.35
N ARG A 170 12.27 -3.57 -13.89
CA ARG A 170 13.39 -3.92 -14.78
C ARG A 170 14.57 -4.53 -14.02
N GLU A 171 14.90 -3.98 -12.85
CA GLU A 171 15.99 -4.48 -12.00
C GLU A 171 15.69 -5.84 -11.39
N LEU A 172 14.44 -6.09 -11.00
CA LEU A 172 14.02 -7.30 -10.30
C LEU A 172 13.41 -8.37 -11.23
N GLY A 173 13.07 -8.00 -12.46
CA GLY A 173 12.54 -8.92 -13.47
C GLY A 173 13.45 -10.12 -13.74
N PRO A 174 14.79 -9.98 -13.88
CA PRO A 174 15.72 -11.11 -14.00
C PRO A 174 15.67 -12.10 -12.83
N LYS A 175 15.22 -11.65 -11.64
CA LYS A 175 14.98 -12.49 -10.47
C LYS A 175 13.55 -13.06 -10.42
N LYS A 176 12.74 -12.81 -11.46
CA LYS A 176 11.33 -13.17 -11.56
C LYS A 176 10.48 -12.61 -10.40
N ILE A 177 10.83 -11.41 -9.93
CA ILE A 177 10.06 -10.64 -8.96
C ILE A 177 9.30 -9.57 -9.72
N ARG A 178 7.98 -9.54 -9.54
CA ARG A 178 7.10 -8.55 -10.17
C ARG A 178 6.97 -7.32 -9.28
N VAL A 179 6.93 -6.15 -9.89
CA VAL A 179 6.74 -4.88 -9.19
C VAL A 179 5.68 -4.07 -9.92
N ASN A 180 4.57 -3.78 -9.25
CA ASN A 180 3.47 -3.03 -9.85
C ASN A 180 2.96 -1.94 -8.90
N THR A 181 2.39 -0.89 -9.46
CA THR A 181 1.70 0.15 -8.70
C THR A 181 0.19 -0.11 -8.72
N LEU A 182 -0.43 -0.11 -7.55
CA LEU A 182 -1.88 -0.04 -7.38
C LEU A 182 -2.25 1.40 -6.98
N SER A 183 -2.99 2.09 -7.83
CA SER A 183 -3.33 3.51 -7.71
C SER A 183 -4.82 3.68 -7.43
N PRO A 184 -5.22 3.80 -6.16
CA PRO A 184 -6.60 4.09 -5.80
C PRO A 184 -7.05 5.48 -6.27
N GLY A 185 -8.34 5.59 -6.57
CA GLY A 185 -9.06 6.85 -6.57
C GLY A 185 -9.42 7.27 -5.15
N ILE A 186 -10.59 7.87 -5.00
CA ILE A 186 -11.11 8.24 -3.70
C ILE A 186 -11.72 7.00 -3.05
N VAL A 187 -11.24 6.67 -1.85
CA VAL A 187 -11.67 5.50 -1.07
C VAL A 187 -12.10 5.95 0.32
N GLU A 188 -13.25 5.46 0.76
CA GLU A 188 -13.76 5.73 2.10
C GLU A 188 -12.91 5.00 3.15
N THR A 189 -12.28 5.76 4.01
CA THR A 189 -11.41 5.28 5.08
C THR A 189 -11.56 6.16 6.32
N GLU A 190 -11.08 5.71 7.46
CA GLU A 190 -11.00 6.55 8.66
C GLU A 190 -10.22 7.86 8.39
N GLY A 191 -9.26 7.82 7.47
CA GLY A 191 -8.49 8.99 7.05
C GLY A 191 -9.33 10.01 6.27
N THR A 192 -10.17 9.57 5.32
CA THR A 192 -11.05 10.46 4.55
C THR A 192 -12.18 11.04 5.39
N HIS A 193 -12.63 10.33 6.43
CA HIS A 193 -13.55 10.87 7.44
C HIS A 193 -12.86 11.95 8.30
N SER A 194 -11.67 11.65 8.84
CA SER A 194 -10.97 12.57 9.75
C SER A 194 -10.47 13.86 9.08
N CYS A 195 -10.22 13.86 7.77
CA CYS A 195 -9.88 15.08 7.03
C CYS A 195 -11.11 15.85 6.51
N GLY A 196 -12.33 15.42 6.85
CA GLY A 196 -13.58 16.09 6.47
C GLY A 196 -13.93 15.98 4.98
N PHE A 197 -13.36 15.01 4.27
CA PHE A 197 -13.67 14.79 2.86
C PHE A 197 -15.10 14.24 2.69
N ILE A 198 -15.47 13.26 3.50
CA ILE A 198 -16.79 12.63 3.45
C ILE A 198 -17.85 13.64 3.92
N GLY A 199 -18.92 13.81 3.14
CA GLY A 199 -19.98 14.79 3.34
C GLY A 199 -19.68 16.20 2.77
N SER A 200 -18.51 16.40 2.17
CA SER A 200 -18.09 17.71 1.62
C SER A 200 -18.58 17.95 0.18
N GLU A 201 -18.52 19.20 -0.28
CA GLU A 201 -18.73 19.52 -1.70
C GLU A 201 -17.65 18.89 -2.60
N PHE A 202 -16.47 18.63 -2.06
CA PHE A 202 -15.41 17.89 -2.76
C PHE A 202 -15.82 16.44 -3.05
N GLU A 203 -16.49 15.78 -2.12
CA GLU A 203 -17.03 14.45 -2.35
C GLU A 203 -18.05 14.46 -3.48
N LYS A 204 -19.00 15.40 -3.46
CA LYS A 204 -20.02 15.53 -4.51
C LYS A 204 -19.40 15.74 -5.87
N ALA A 205 -18.41 16.64 -5.97
CA ALA A 205 -17.70 16.92 -7.21
C ALA A 205 -16.94 15.69 -7.74
N ALA A 206 -16.32 14.91 -6.83
CA ALA A 206 -15.62 13.69 -7.18
C ALA A 206 -16.57 12.58 -7.63
N LEU A 207 -17.71 12.44 -6.97
CA LEU A 207 -18.77 11.50 -7.36
C LEU A 207 -19.30 11.80 -8.77
N ALA A 208 -19.53 13.08 -9.08
CA ALA A 208 -20.00 13.51 -10.40
C ALA A 208 -19.00 13.17 -11.53
N GLN A 209 -17.70 13.05 -11.21
CA GLN A 209 -16.64 12.70 -12.14
C GLN A 209 -16.28 11.20 -12.11
N THR A 210 -16.92 10.41 -11.23
CA THR A 210 -16.65 8.97 -11.11
C THR A 210 -17.70 8.18 -11.88
N PRO A 211 -17.36 7.56 -13.03
CA PRO A 211 -18.33 6.83 -13.87
C PRO A 211 -19.12 5.75 -13.14
N LEU A 212 -18.54 5.07 -12.15
CA LEU A 212 -19.26 4.07 -11.35
C LEU A 212 -20.17 4.69 -10.28
N GLY A 213 -20.25 6.02 -10.17
CA GLY A 213 -21.22 6.76 -9.34
C GLY A 213 -21.09 6.56 -7.83
N ARG A 214 -19.95 6.02 -7.35
CA ARG A 214 -19.69 5.83 -5.92
C ARG A 214 -18.22 6.03 -5.56
N ILE A 215 -17.97 6.35 -4.31
CA ILE A 215 -16.63 6.28 -3.71
C ILE A 215 -16.22 4.81 -3.57
N GLY A 216 -14.94 4.53 -3.75
CA GLY A 216 -14.37 3.21 -3.54
C GLY A 216 -14.40 2.82 -2.06
N GLN A 217 -14.49 1.52 -1.81
CA GLN A 217 -14.33 0.93 -0.49
C GLN A 217 -12.93 0.31 -0.37
N PRO A 218 -12.36 0.17 0.83
CA PRO A 218 -11.09 -0.53 1.01
C PRO A 218 -11.06 -1.94 0.41
N SER A 219 -12.20 -2.63 0.36
CA SER A 219 -12.36 -3.94 -0.29
C SER A 219 -12.17 -3.91 -1.80
N ASP A 220 -12.54 -2.80 -2.48
CA ASP A 220 -12.33 -2.64 -3.92
C ASP A 220 -10.83 -2.64 -4.25
N ILE A 221 -10.02 -2.06 -3.38
CA ILE A 221 -8.57 -2.01 -3.54
C ILE A 221 -7.92 -3.34 -3.13
N ALA A 222 -8.41 -3.94 -2.05
CA ALA A 222 -7.86 -5.17 -1.52
C ALA A 222 -8.01 -6.35 -2.50
N SER A 223 -9.11 -6.44 -3.24
CA SER A 223 -9.30 -7.47 -4.28
C SER A 223 -8.25 -7.39 -5.40
N ILE A 224 -7.88 -6.18 -5.81
CA ILE A 224 -6.84 -5.96 -6.81
C ILE A 224 -5.45 -6.27 -6.23
N ALA A 225 -5.20 -5.96 -4.97
CA ALA A 225 -3.97 -6.34 -4.30
C ALA A 225 -3.80 -7.87 -4.23
N VAL A 226 -4.87 -8.63 -3.96
CA VAL A 226 -4.87 -10.10 -4.04
C VAL A 226 -4.53 -10.58 -5.44
N PHE A 227 -5.16 -10.00 -6.48
CA PHE A 227 -4.84 -10.32 -7.87
C PHE A 227 -3.36 -10.07 -8.18
N LEU A 228 -2.81 -8.91 -7.80
CA LEU A 228 -1.39 -8.58 -8.02
C LEU A 228 -0.44 -9.47 -7.21
N ALA A 229 -0.86 -9.98 -6.08
CA ALA A 229 -0.09 -10.90 -5.24
C ALA A 229 -0.08 -12.35 -5.78
N SER A 230 -1.07 -12.72 -6.59
CA SER A 230 -1.29 -14.08 -7.06
C SER A 230 -0.66 -14.36 -8.43
N GLU A 231 -0.68 -15.63 -8.83
CA GLU A 231 -0.26 -16.09 -10.17
C GLU A 231 -1.19 -15.59 -11.29
N ASP A 232 -2.41 -15.13 -10.96
CA ASP A 232 -3.33 -14.55 -11.96
C ASP A 232 -2.73 -13.29 -12.63
N SER A 233 -1.73 -12.68 -12.02
CA SER A 233 -1.00 -11.52 -12.55
C SER A 233 0.45 -11.84 -12.96
N ALA A 234 0.79 -13.10 -13.24
CA ALA A 234 2.15 -13.54 -13.53
C ALA A 234 2.83 -12.79 -14.70
N TRP A 235 2.05 -12.27 -15.63
CA TRP A 235 2.55 -11.51 -16.80
C TRP A 235 2.48 -9.99 -16.63
N LEU A 236 2.27 -9.49 -15.38
CA LEU A 236 2.19 -8.06 -15.08
C LEU A 236 3.38 -7.63 -14.22
N THR A 237 4.23 -6.78 -14.77
CA THR A 237 5.29 -6.09 -14.03
C THR A 237 5.57 -4.72 -14.64
N GLY A 238 5.87 -3.73 -13.81
CA GLY A 238 6.06 -2.34 -14.23
C GLY A 238 4.75 -1.61 -14.53
N GLU A 239 3.61 -2.22 -14.25
CA GLU A 239 2.30 -1.67 -14.56
C GLU A 239 1.77 -0.76 -13.45
N ARG A 240 0.93 0.18 -13.87
CA ARG A 240 0.15 1.04 -12.99
C ARG A 240 -1.34 0.74 -13.15
N LEU A 241 -1.91 0.06 -12.17
CA LEU A 241 -3.34 -0.27 -12.17
C LEU A 241 -4.12 0.83 -11.46
N LEU A 242 -5.03 1.47 -12.19
CA LEU A 242 -5.95 2.45 -11.63
C LEU A 242 -7.18 1.73 -11.06
N ALA A 243 -7.45 1.96 -9.78
CA ALA A 243 -8.63 1.46 -9.06
C ALA A 243 -9.46 2.67 -8.59
N SER A 244 -10.14 3.33 -9.51
CA SER A 244 -10.72 4.67 -9.29
C SER A 244 -12.20 4.79 -9.65
N GLY A 245 -12.87 3.67 -9.97
CA GLY A 245 -14.25 3.75 -10.47
C GLY A 245 -14.40 4.50 -11.81
N GLY A 246 -13.28 4.67 -12.54
CA GLY A 246 -13.21 5.43 -13.80
C GLY A 246 -12.88 6.92 -13.62
N PHE A 247 -12.69 7.40 -12.39
CA PHE A 247 -12.22 8.76 -12.14
C PHE A 247 -10.84 8.98 -12.77
N ARG A 248 -10.75 9.94 -13.70
CA ARG A 248 -9.56 10.23 -14.52
C ARG A 248 -9.42 11.71 -14.78
#